data_7547d08a6d00fd533cc8e30786730e56
#
_entry.id   7547d08a6d00fd533cc8e30786730e56
#
_cell.length_a   1.000
_cell.length_b   1.000
_cell.length_c   1.000
_cell.angle_alpha   90.00
_cell.angle_beta   90.00
_cell.angle_gamma   90.00
#
_symmetry.space_group_name_H-M   'P 1'
#
loop_
_entity.id
_entity.type
_entity.pdbx_description
1 polymer ?
#
loop_
_entity_poly.entity_id
_entity_poly.type
_entity_poly.pdbx_seq_one_letter_code
_entity_poly.pdbx_strand_id
1 'polypeptide(L)'
;MQALTHHARARMQQRGIRPEAIEALLDFGCARHLHSKGRELVFFDKKARTRLAKANPDVAREANRLRRTYAILGPDGIVITVGHRYRRVNRA
;
A
#
# COMPACT_ATOMS: atom_id res chain seq x y z
N MET A 1 -13.47 0.79 4.99
CA MET A 1 -12.36 0.91 4.03
C MET A 1 -12.10 2.36 3.69
N GLN A 2 -10.86 2.71 3.45
CA GLN A 2 -10.46 4.05 3.04
C GLN A 2 -11.09 4.41 1.69
N ALA A 3 -11.42 5.69 1.49
CA ALA A 3 -11.96 6.15 0.21
C ALA A 3 -10.92 6.00 -0.91
N LEU A 4 -11.37 5.52 -2.06
CA LEU A 4 -10.54 5.28 -3.23
C LEU A 4 -11.02 6.14 -4.38
N THR A 5 -10.08 6.72 -5.12
CA THR A 5 -10.43 7.37 -6.38
C THR A 5 -10.84 6.33 -7.42
N HIS A 6 -11.54 6.79 -8.45
CA HIS A 6 -11.89 5.92 -9.58
C HIS A 6 -10.65 5.30 -10.23
N HIS A 7 -9.60 6.09 -10.37
CA HIS A 7 -8.31 5.62 -10.89
C HIS A 7 -7.71 4.51 -10.02
N ALA A 8 -7.76 4.67 -8.69
CA ALA A 8 -7.25 3.66 -7.77
C ALA A 8 -8.01 2.34 -7.91
N ARG A 9 -9.34 2.40 -8.01
CA ARG A 9 -10.17 1.20 -8.20
C ARG A 9 -9.83 0.50 -9.51
N ALA A 10 -9.68 1.25 -10.60
CA ALA A 10 -9.31 0.69 -11.89
C ALA A 10 -7.95 0.00 -11.83
N ARG A 11 -6.99 0.61 -11.16
CA ARG A 11 -5.65 0.03 -10.99
C ARG A 11 -5.68 -1.24 -10.16
N MET A 12 -6.52 -1.29 -9.12
CA MET A 12 -6.69 -2.51 -8.33
C MET A 12 -7.12 -3.68 -9.20
N GLN A 13 -8.12 -3.46 -10.06
CA GLN A 13 -8.59 -4.50 -10.98
C GLN A 13 -7.53 -4.90 -11.98
N GLN A 14 -6.86 -3.93 -12.59
CA GLN A 14 -5.83 -4.18 -13.59
C GLN A 14 -4.64 -4.96 -13.04
N ARG A 15 -4.28 -4.72 -11.78
CA ARG A 15 -3.11 -5.32 -11.14
C ARG A 15 -3.46 -6.51 -10.23
N GLY A 16 -4.74 -6.87 -10.13
CA GLY A 16 -5.16 -7.95 -9.27
C GLY A 16 -4.92 -7.70 -7.79
N ILE A 17 -5.03 -6.45 -7.37
CA ILE A 17 -4.84 -6.06 -5.97
C ILE A 17 -6.17 -6.15 -5.24
N ARG A 18 -6.24 -6.97 -4.21
CA ARG A 18 -7.47 -7.16 -3.44
C ARG A 18 -7.70 -6.03 -2.43
N PRO A 19 -8.96 -5.73 -2.09
CA PRO A 19 -9.27 -4.75 -1.04
C PRO A 19 -8.57 -5.05 0.28
N GLU A 20 -8.47 -6.33 0.67
CA GLU A 20 -7.79 -6.73 1.91
C GLU A 20 -6.33 -6.33 1.91
N ALA A 21 -5.67 -6.37 0.76
CA ALA A 21 -4.28 -5.96 0.63
C ALA A 21 -4.12 -4.46 0.86
N ILE A 22 -5.06 -3.66 0.35
CA ILE A 22 -5.05 -2.21 0.56
C ILE A 22 -5.32 -1.89 2.04
N GLU A 23 -6.27 -2.56 2.67
CA GLU A 23 -6.55 -2.38 4.09
C GLU A 23 -5.32 -2.70 4.95
N ALA A 24 -4.66 -3.82 4.66
CA ALA A 24 -3.44 -4.20 5.36
C ALA A 24 -2.33 -3.17 5.16
N LEU A 25 -2.20 -2.65 3.95
CA LEU A 25 -1.21 -1.64 3.61
C LEU A 25 -1.44 -0.35 4.41
N LEU A 26 -2.69 0.10 4.49
CA LEU A 26 -3.03 1.32 5.21
C LEU A 26 -2.89 1.16 6.73
N ASP A 27 -3.16 -0.04 7.26
CA ASP A 27 -3.07 -0.31 8.69
C ASP A 27 -1.63 -0.55 9.16
N PHE A 28 -0.81 -1.20 8.35
CA PHE A 28 0.52 -1.66 8.77
C PHE A 28 1.67 -1.10 7.95
N GLY A 29 1.39 -0.51 6.80
CA GLY A 29 2.42 -0.01 5.90
C GLY A 29 3.20 1.16 6.46
N CYS A 30 4.35 1.39 5.87
CA CYS A 30 5.20 2.54 6.17
C CYS A 30 4.86 3.67 5.21
N ALA A 31 4.68 4.88 5.74
CA ALA A 31 4.35 6.05 4.95
C ALA A 31 5.60 6.92 4.74
N ARG A 32 5.74 7.44 3.54
CA ARG A 32 6.81 8.35 3.19
C ARG A 32 6.24 9.54 2.43
N HIS A 33 6.59 10.74 2.86
CA HIS A 33 6.15 11.96 2.18
C HIS A 33 6.78 12.08 0.79
N LEU A 34 5.95 12.40 -0.18
CA LEU A 34 6.40 12.74 -1.53
C LEU A 34 6.55 14.26 -1.63
N HIS A 35 7.47 14.71 -2.48
CA HIS A 35 7.79 16.12 -2.59
C HIS A 35 6.72 16.98 -3.26
N SER A 36 5.58 16.42 -3.62
CA SER A 36 4.53 17.17 -4.32
C SER A 36 3.19 17.07 -3.61
N LYS A 37 2.58 18.22 -3.36
CA LYS A 37 1.17 18.41 -3.04
C LYS A 37 0.65 17.60 -1.84
N GLY A 38 1.47 17.38 -0.82
CA GLY A 38 1.04 16.69 0.38
C GLY A 38 0.72 15.22 0.19
N ARG A 39 1.25 14.59 -0.84
CA ARG A 39 1.04 13.17 -1.11
C ARG A 39 1.96 12.31 -0.27
N GLU A 40 1.50 11.10 0.02
CA GLU A 40 2.29 10.11 0.74
C GLU A 40 2.33 8.80 -0.02
N LEU A 41 3.52 8.19 -0.05
CA LEU A 41 3.71 6.83 -0.55
C LEU A 41 3.62 5.88 0.63
N VAL A 42 2.73 4.89 0.55
CA VAL A 42 2.58 3.87 1.57
C VAL A 42 3.01 2.53 0.98
N PHE A 43 3.89 1.82 1.69
CA PHE A 43 4.46 0.58 1.20
C PHE A 43 4.80 -0.34 2.37
N PHE A 44 5.07 -1.62 2.08
CA PHE A 44 5.50 -2.57 3.10
C PHE A 44 7.02 -2.62 3.17
N ASP A 45 7.57 -2.18 4.30
CA ASP A 45 8.95 -2.48 4.64
C ASP A 45 9.02 -3.76 5.48
N LYS A 46 10.22 -4.16 5.88
CA LYS A 46 10.40 -5.39 6.65
C LYS A 46 9.64 -5.35 7.98
N LYS A 47 9.68 -4.24 8.69
CA LYS A 47 8.97 -4.08 9.97
C LYS A 47 7.46 -4.17 9.80
N ALA A 48 6.94 -3.53 8.75
CA ALA A 48 5.51 -3.55 8.46
C ALA A 48 5.04 -4.97 8.14
N ARG A 49 5.81 -5.72 7.37
CA ARG A 49 5.48 -7.12 7.06
C ARG A 49 5.49 -7.99 8.31
N THR A 50 6.43 -7.76 9.21
CA THR A 50 6.50 -8.50 10.47
C THR A 50 5.27 -8.22 11.33
N ARG A 51 4.86 -6.95 11.45
CA ARG A 51 3.66 -6.59 12.20
C ARG A 51 2.41 -7.21 11.58
N LEU A 52 2.30 -7.19 10.27
CA LEU A 52 1.18 -7.78 9.56
C LEU A 52 1.10 -9.28 9.81
N ALA A 53 2.22 -9.99 9.77
CA ALA A 53 2.27 -11.42 10.00
C ALA A 53 1.74 -11.80 11.38
N LYS A 54 2.02 -10.98 12.39
CA LYS A 54 1.52 -11.19 13.75
C LYS A 54 0.03 -10.90 13.88
N ALA A 55 -0.44 -9.84 13.21
CA ALA A 55 -1.82 -9.38 13.35
C ALA A 55 -2.78 -10.16 12.45
N ASN A 56 -2.35 -10.53 11.26
CA ASN A 56 -3.20 -11.20 10.28
C ASN A 56 -2.41 -12.19 9.43
N PRO A 57 -2.16 -13.41 9.97
CA PRO A 57 -1.36 -14.42 9.26
C PRO A 57 -1.95 -14.83 7.91
N ASP A 58 -3.27 -14.80 7.75
CA ASP A 58 -3.92 -15.19 6.50
C ASP A 58 -3.58 -14.25 5.36
N VAL A 59 -3.60 -12.94 5.64
CA VAL A 59 -3.22 -11.93 4.66
C VAL A 59 -1.71 -12.00 4.40
N ALA A 60 -0.92 -12.25 5.43
CA ALA A 60 0.53 -12.34 5.32
C ALA A 60 1.01 -13.52 4.47
N ARG A 61 0.18 -14.54 4.26
CA ARG A 61 0.52 -15.67 3.35
C ARG A 61 0.74 -15.19 1.92
N GLU A 62 0.19 -14.05 1.55
CA GLU A 62 0.40 -13.44 0.25
C GLU A 62 1.58 -12.46 0.25
N ALA A 63 2.56 -12.70 1.12
CA ALA A 63 3.68 -11.79 1.37
C ALA A 63 4.44 -11.37 0.11
N ASN A 64 4.60 -12.29 -0.86
CA ASN A 64 5.29 -11.95 -2.11
C ASN A 64 4.55 -10.91 -2.94
N ARG A 65 3.22 -10.93 -2.92
CA ARG A 65 2.40 -9.93 -3.58
C ARG A 65 2.38 -8.63 -2.78
N LEU A 66 2.13 -8.74 -1.48
CA LEU A 66 2.02 -7.58 -0.59
C LEU A 66 3.32 -6.80 -0.52
N ARG A 67 4.44 -7.47 -0.55
CA ARG A 67 5.77 -6.88 -0.48
C ARG A 67 6.02 -5.81 -1.54
N ARG A 68 5.40 -5.96 -2.71
CA ARG A 68 5.56 -5.02 -3.81
C ARG A 68 4.41 -4.05 -3.97
N THR A 69 3.34 -4.25 -3.22
CA THR A 69 2.16 -3.39 -3.29
C THR A 69 2.46 -2.04 -2.66
N TYR A 70 2.03 -0.99 -3.32
CA TYR A 70 2.10 0.36 -2.77
C TYR A 70 0.82 1.12 -3.05
N ALA A 71 0.60 2.19 -2.31
CA ALA A 71 -0.49 3.13 -2.54
C ALA A 71 0.04 4.55 -2.42
N ILE A 72 -0.56 5.47 -3.15
CA ILE A 72 -0.29 6.90 -3.00
C ILE A 72 -1.56 7.54 -2.45
N LEU A 73 -1.40 8.25 -1.33
CA LEU A 73 -2.48 8.97 -0.66
C LEU A 73 -2.38 10.46 -0.96
N GLY A 74 -3.53 11.10 -1.11
CA GLY A 74 -3.61 12.54 -1.15
C GLY A 74 -3.56 13.14 0.25
N PRO A 75 -3.52 14.49 0.37
CA PRO A 75 -3.44 15.18 1.67
C PRO A 75 -4.65 14.93 2.56
N ASP A 76 -5.77 14.52 1.98
CA ASP A 76 -7.02 14.19 2.69
C ASP A 76 -7.11 12.71 3.07
N GLY A 77 -6.07 11.92 2.80
CA GLY A 77 -6.05 10.49 3.08
C GLY A 77 -6.75 9.63 2.05
N ILE A 78 -7.23 10.20 0.95
CA ILE A 78 -7.86 9.44 -0.12
C ILE A 78 -6.79 8.71 -0.92
N VAL A 79 -7.01 7.42 -1.22
CA VAL A 79 -6.10 6.63 -2.06
C VAL A 79 -6.23 7.08 -3.50
N ILE A 80 -5.19 7.69 -4.03
CA ILE A 80 -5.16 8.23 -5.39
C ILE A 80 -4.83 7.15 -6.41
N THR A 81 -3.85 6.31 -6.10
CA THR A 81 -3.45 5.21 -6.98
C THR A 81 -2.81 4.09 -6.18
N VAL A 82 -2.79 2.90 -6.78
CA VAL A 82 -2.15 1.72 -6.23
C VAL A 82 -1.38 1.00 -7.33
N GLY A 83 -0.43 0.16 -6.95
CA GLY A 83 0.31 -0.63 -7.91
C GLY A 83 1.30 -1.56 -7.25
N HIS A 84 2.14 -2.19 -8.09
CA HIS A 84 3.26 -3.01 -7.65
C HIS A 84 4.55 -2.31 -8.05
N ARG A 85 5.49 -2.21 -7.11
CA ARG A 85 6.81 -1.65 -7.39
C ARG A 85 7.81 -2.77 -7.67
N TYR A 86 8.72 -2.51 -8.56
CA TYR A 86 9.76 -3.48 -8.93
C TYR A 86 11.12 -3.12 -8.34
N ARG A 87 11.23 -1.95 -7.72
CA ARG A 87 12.46 -1.50 -7.09
C ARG A 87 12.24 -1.22 -5.62
N ARG A 88 13.29 -1.35 -4.82
CA ARG A 88 13.27 -0.98 -3.43
C ARG A 88 12.98 0.50 -3.28
N VAL A 89 12.11 0.83 -2.32
CA VAL A 89 11.91 2.23 -1.94
C VAL A 89 13.14 2.69 -1.15
N ASN A 90 13.73 3.81 -1.59
CA ASN A 90 14.85 4.40 -0.89
C ASN A 90 14.38 5.01 0.42
N ARG A 91 15.05 4.67 1.53
CA ARG A 91 14.68 5.11 2.86
C ARG A 91 15.44 6.36 3.33
N ALA A 92 16.33 6.84 2.54
CA ALA A 92 17.16 7.99 2.93
C ALA A 92 16.34 9.24 3.29
#